data_2318df85b1650f0f8fe97549396a3eaa
#
_entry.id   2318df85b1650f0f8fe97549396a3eaa
#
_cell.length_a   1.000
_cell.length_b   1.000
_cell.length_c   1.000
_cell.angle_alpha   90.00
_cell.angle_beta   90.00
_cell.angle_gamma   90.00
#
_symmetry.space_group_name_H-M   'P 1'
#
loop_
_entity.id
_entity.type
_entity.pdbx_description
1 polymer ?
#
loop_
_entity_poly.entity_id
_entity_poly.type
_entity_poly.pdbx_seq_one_letter_code
_entity_poly.pdbx_strand_id
1 'polypeptide(L)'
;MSDMPQNTGAFHNIYETTLEPDTTKSMLHEGGESGEGFMQRFEVAPGIQITYNDLKMDSCFRPIRFEKDFLQINHCLEGCYECELDGGAVSFLGEGDLCVNYLSKDKQVFFGSRIPLKKYRGITVLLEMETAQQTLDQGFQQAHIILRNNL
;
A
#
# COMPACT_ATOMS: atom_id res chain seq x y z
N MET A 1 23.65 -17.59 7.83
CA MET A 1 23.30 -16.47 6.95
C MET A 1 22.08 -16.90 6.16
N SER A 2 20.90 -16.58 6.65
CA SER A 2 19.67 -16.90 5.94
C SER A 2 19.38 -15.76 4.98
N ASP A 3 19.35 -16.08 3.70
CA ASP A 3 18.92 -15.18 2.63
C ASP A 3 17.49 -14.73 2.93
N MET A 4 17.36 -13.47 3.29
CA MET A 4 16.05 -12.82 3.26
C MET A 4 15.62 -12.72 1.79
N PRO A 5 14.40 -13.13 1.44
CA PRO A 5 13.92 -12.96 0.07
C PRO A 5 13.93 -11.49 -0.28
N GLN A 6 14.61 -11.16 -1.38
CA GLN A 6 14.60 -9.81 -1.93
C GLN A 6 13.18 -9.44 -2.32
N ASN A 7 12.73 -8.40 -1.73
CA ASN A 7 11.37 -7.95 -1.81
C ASN A 7 11.12 -6.94 -2.90
N THR A 8 10.15 -7.21 -3.71
CA THR A 8 9.70 -6.35 -4.80
C THR A 8 8.43 -5.54 -4.48
N GLY A 9 8.04 -5.41 -3.22
CA GLY A 9 6.83 -4.66 -2.86
C GLY A 9 7.06 -3.68 -1.72
N ALA A 10 6.52 -2.48 -1.83
CA ALA A 10 6.58 -1.42 -0.81
C ALA A 10 5.91 -1.78 0.53
N PHE A 11 5.25 -2.92 0.60
CA PHE A 11 4.62 -3.46 1.80
C PHE A 11 5.13 -4.87 2.07
N HIS A 12 6.26 -4.96 2.78
CA HIS A 12 6.60 -6.19 3.44
C HIS A 12 5.87 -6.24 4.75
N ASN A 13 4.95 -7.16 4.74
CA ASN A 13 4.33 -7.54 5.97
C ASN A 13 5.27 -8.34 6.82
N ILE A 14 5.18 -8.09 8.00
CA ILE A 14 5.79 -8.62 9.16
C ILE A 14 5.22 -9.93 9.58
N TYR A 15 4.08 -10.23 9.07
CA TYR A 15 3.39 -11.47 9.32
C TYR A 15 3.83 -12.48 8.28
N GLU A 16 3.92 -13.74 8.64
CA GLU A 16 4.20 -14.80 7.69
C GLU A 16 3.23 -14.69 6.53
N THR A 17 3.73 -14.23 5.40
CA THR A 17 2.96 -14.14 4.17
C THR A 17 3.10 -15.45 3.46
N THR A 18 2.06 -16.22 3.39
CA THR A 18 1.99 -17.34 2.46
C THR A 18 1.66 -16.76 1.09
N LEU A 19 2.67 -16.65 0.24
CA LEU A 19 2.46 -16.33 -1.17
C LEU A 19 1.96 -17.61 -1.84
N GLU A 20 0.73 -17.61 -2.31
CA GLU A 20 0.30 -18.63 -3.24
C GLU A 20 1.00 -18.41 -4.58
N PRO A 21 1.62 -19.44 -5.17
CA PRO A 21 2.24 -19.33 -6.48
C PRO A 21 1.18 -18.86 -7.51
N ASP A 22 1.53 -17.89 -8.32
CA ASP A 22 0.68 -17.30 -9.37
C ASP A 22 -0.46 -16.38 -8.93
N THR A 23 -0.55 -15.96 -7.66
CA THR A 23 -1.56 -15.00 -7.27
C THR A 23 -0.96 -13.69 -6.76
N THR A 24 -1.63 -12.60 -7.10
CA THR A 24 -1.37 -11.27 -6.54
C THR A 24 -1.96 -11.13 -5.12
N LYS A 25 -2.46 -12.22 -4.56
CA LYS A 25 -3.11 -12.27 -3.25
C LYS A 25 -2.13 -12.73 -2.19
N SER A 26 -1.94 -11.91 -1.17
CA SER A 26 -1.14 -12.22 0.01
C SER A 26 -2.07 -12.44 1.19
N MET A 27 -1.95 -13.59 1.83
CA MET A 27 -2.62 -13.85 3.09
C MET A 27 -1.74 -13.37 4.23
N LEU A 28 -2.33 -12.68 5.18
CA LEU A 28 -1.66 -12.14 6.35
C LEU A 28 -2.13 -12.89 7.58
N HIS A 29 -1.17 -13.44 8.30
CA HIS A 29 -1.43 -14.04 9.60
C HIS A 29 -0.64 -13.28 10.65
N GLU A 30 -1.32 -12.82 11.67
CA GLU A 30 -0.64 -12.30 12.84
C GLU A 30 -0.07 -13.50 13.63
N GLY A 31 1.23 -13.46 13.92
CA GLY A 31 1.90 -14.51 14.72
C GLY A 31 1.41 -14.49 16.16
N GLY A 32 0.24 -15.07 16.41
CA GLY A 32 -0.47 -15.07 17.68
C GLY A 32 -1.99 -15.19 17.48
N GLU A 33 -2.75 -15.06 18.53
CA GLU A 33 -4.19 -15.34 18.55
C GLU A 33 -5.09 -14.26 17.93
N SER A 34 -4.55 -13.22 17.27
CA SER A 34 -5.30 -11.96 17.14
C SER A 34 -5.89 -11.65 15.78
N GLY A 35 -5.65 -12.44 14.74
CA GLY A 35 -6.37 -12.14 13.52
C GLY A 35 -5.80 -12.67 12.21
N GLU A 36 -6.58 -12.48 11.19
CA GLU A 36 -6.28 -12.88 9.82
C GLU A 36 -6.63 -11.74 8.87
N GLY A 37 -6.06 -11.76 7.69
CA GLY A 37 -6.41 -10.82 6.64
C GLY A 37 -5.82 -11.21 5.30
N PHE A 38 -6.23 -10.51 4.29
CA PHE A 38 -5.58 -10.62 3.00
C PHE A 38 -5.42 -9.28 2.33
N MET A 39 -4.42 -9.21 1.47
CA MET A 39 -4.18 -8.10 0.55
C MET A 39 -4.12 -8.67 -0.85
N GLN A 40 -4.92 -8.13 -1.73
CA GLN A 40 -4.88 -8.49 -3.15
C GLN A 40 -4.32 -7.32 -3.94
N ARG A 41 -3.20 -7.56 -4.61
CA ARG A 41 -2.42 -6.56 -5.31
C ARG A 41 -2.58 -6.71 -6.82
N PHE A 42 -2.74 -5.58 -7.49
CA PHE A 42 -2.84 -5.48 -8.93
C PHE A 42 -1.82 -4.46 -9.42
N GLU A 43 -0.94 -4.84 -10.30
CA GLU A 43 -0.10 -3.91 -11.05
C GLU A 43 -0.89 -3.44 -12.27
N VAL A 44 -1.30 -2.18 -12.24
CA VAL A 44 -2.14 -1.58 -13.29
C VAL A 44 -1.30 -1.12 -14.47
N ALA A 45 -0.15 -0.55 -14.17
CA ALA A 45 0.85 -0.07 -15.12
C ALA A 45 2.20 0.03 -14.40
N PRO A 46 3.32 0.20 -15.12
CA PRO A 46 4.61 0.37 -14.48
C PRO A 46 4.60 1.50 -13.43
N GLY A 47 4.98 1.16 -12.20
CA GLY A 47 4.99 2.08 -11.06
C GLY A 47 3.62 2.38 -10.44
N ILE A 48 2.54 1.77 -10.90
CA ILE A 48 1.18 2.00 -10.40
C ILE A 48 0.57 0.69 -9.92
N GLN A 49 0.32 0.59 -8.63
CA GLN A 49 -0.31 -0.56 -7.98
C GLN A 49 -1.62 -0.17 -7.30
N ILE A 50 -2.59 -1.05 -7.37
CA ILE A 50 -3.81 -0.99 -6.57
C ILE A 50 -3.84 -2.21 -5.66
N THR A 51 -4.12 -2.01 -4.38
CA THR A 51 -4.24 -3.08 -3.41
C THR A 51 -5.61 -3.01 -2.75
N TYR A 52 -6.33 -4.11 -2.77
CA TYR A 52 -7.51 -4.31 -1.95
C TYR A 52 -7.09 -4.97 -0.65
N ASN A 53 -7.52 -4.40 0.47
CA ASN A 53 -7.20 -4.86 1.82
C ASN A 53 -8.47 -5.31 2.52
N ASP A 54 -8.44 -6.48 3.15
CA ASP A 54 -9.47 -6.96 4.06
C ASP A 54 -8.78 -7.58 5.28
N LEU A 55 -8.74 -6.82 6.36
CA LEU A 55 -7.95 -7.11 7.55
C LEU A 55 -8.85 -7.23 8.77
N LYS A 56 -8.72 -8.34 9.49
CA LYS A 56 -9.41 -8.63 10.75
C LYS A 56 -8.36 -8.92 11.82
N MET A 57 -7.66 -7.89 12.26
CA MET A 57 -6.53 -7.98 13.18
C MET A 57 -6.33 -6.68 13.94
N ASP A 58 -5.51 -6.69 14.97
CA ASP A 58 -5.23 -5.51 15.79
C ASP A 58 -4.25 -4.55 15.13
N SER A 59 -3.30 -5.08 14.37
CA SER A 59 -2.28 -4.30 13.67
C SER A 59 -1.77 -5.05 12.45
N CYS A 60 -1.19 -4.38 11.48
CA CYS A 60 -0.77 -5.04 10.24
C CYS A 60 0.61 -4.63 9.71
N PHE A 61 1.26 -3.62 10.26
CA PHE A 61 2.56 -3.16 9.76
C PHE A 61 3.56 -2.84 10.88
N ARG A 62 4.85 -3.09 10.58
CA ARG A 62 6.01 -2.66 11.38
C ARG A 62 6.64 -1.42 10.78
N PRO A 63 7.57 -0.80 11.47
CA PRO A 63 8.39 0.25 10.91
C PRO A 63 9.04 -0.20 9.60
N ILE A 64 8.81 0.55 8.54
CA ILE A 64 9.34 0.26 7.21
C ILE A 64 10.16 1.46 6.75
N ARG A 65 11.32 1.18 6.18
CA ARG A 65 12.12 2.16 5.45
C ARG A 65 11.94 1.93 3.96
N PHE A 66 11.62 2.99 3.23
CA PHE A 66 11.45 2.94 1.80
C PHE A 66 12.77 3.20 1.07
N GLU A 67 13.02 2.46 0.00
CA GLU A 67 14.20 2.66 -0.87
C GLU A 67 13.93 3.66 -1.99
N LYS A 68 12.67 3.93 -2.27
CA LYS A 68 12.17 4.86 -3.30
C LYS A 68 11.07 5.75 -2.74
N ASP A 69 10.77 6.81 -3.43
CA ASP A 69 9.67 7.69 -3.09
C ASP A 69 8.35 7.17 -3.64
N PHE A 70 7.32 7.15 -2.79
CA PHE A 70 5.97 6.71 -3.14
C PHE A 70 4.94 7.77 -2.77
N LEU A 71 3.91 7.86 -3.58
CA LEU A 71 2.64 8.46 -3.21
C LEU A 71 1.64 7.34 -2.91
N GLN A 72 1.06 7.38 -1.73
CA GLN A 72 0.08 6.40 -1.29
C GLN A 72 -1.27 7.09 -1.10
N ILE A 73 -2.30 6.56 -1.73
CA ILE A 73 -3.68 7.01 -1.57
C ILE A 73 -4.47 5.87 -0.95
N ASN A 74 -5.03 6.09 0.22
CA ASN A 74 -5.84 5.11 0.93
C ASN A 74 -7.28 5.58 1.00
N HIS A 75 -8.22 4.69 0.68
CA HIS A 75 -9.64 4.90 0.86
C HIS A 75 -10.21 3.81 1.77
N CYS A 76 -10.74 4.19 2.91
CA CYS A 76 -11.38 3.28 3.85
C CYS A 76 -12.83 3.00 3.41
N LEU A 77 -13.13 1.74 3.16
CA LEU A 77 -14.48 1.29 2.80
C LEU A 77 -15.29 0.85 4.02
N GLU A 78 -14.61 0.30 5.03
CA GLU A 78 -15.25 -0.20 6.24
C GLU A 78 -14.23 -0.29 7.39
N GLY A 79 -14.66 0.03 8.59
CA GLY A 79 -13.82 0.02 9.78
C GLY A 79 -12.96 1.24 9.93
N CYS A 80 -11.77 1.06 10.46
CA CYS A 80 -10.82 2.16 10.62
C CYS A 80 -9.38 1.67 10.69
N TYR A 81 -8.46 2.58 10.44
CA TYR A 81 -7.03 2.35 10.43
C TYR A 81 -6.30 3.54 11.03
N GLU A 82 -5.36 3.28 11.91
CA GLU A 82 -4.46 4.29 12.47
C GLU A 82 -3.02 3.98 12.07
N CYS A 83 -2.28 5.01 11.74
CA CYS A 83 -0.88 4.94 11.39
C CYS A 83 -0.10 5.97 12.19
N GLU A 84 0.93 5.54 12.89
CA GLU A 84 1.88 6.42 13.55
C GLU A 84 2.93 6.88 12.54
N LEU A 85 3.03 8.19 12.38
CA LEU A 85 3.96 8.85 11.47
C LEU A 85 5.20 9.34 12.21
N ASP A 86 6.21 9.75 11.46
CA ASP A 86 7.41 10.38 12.00
C ASP A 86 7.05 11.60 12.86
N GLY A 87 7.70 11.73 14.01
CA GLY A 87 7.41 12.80 14.97
C GLY A 87 6.24 12.51 15.92
N GLY A 88 5.69 11.29 15.92
CA GLY A 88 4.61 10.87 16.83
C GLY A 88 3.22 11.35 16.43
N ALA A 89 3.07 11.90 15.24
CA ALA A 89 1.76 12.22 14.69
C ALA A 89 1.00 10.93 14.34
N VAL A 90 -0.30 10.90 14.60
CA VAL A 90 -1.16 9.77 14.25
C VAL A 90 -2.11 10.20 13.14
N SER A 91 -2.10 9.47 12.03
CA SER A 91 -3.08 9.58 10.97
C SER A 91 -4.19 8.57 11.22
N PHE A 92 -5.42 9.05 11.27
CA PHE A 92 -6.61 8.21 11.40
C PHE A 92 -7.40 8.22 10.09
N LEU A 93 -7.84 7.04 9.70
CA LEU A 93 -8.65 6.84 8.50
C LEU A 93 -9.90 6.04 8.90
N GLY A 94 -11.04 6.70 8.91
CA GLY A 94 -12.34 6.10 9.20
C GLY A 94 -13.13 5.75 7.92
N GLU A 95 -14.27 5.13 8.10
CA GLU A 95 -15.13 4.72 6.98
C GLU A 95 -15.54 5.90 6.10
N GLY A 96 -15.31 5.78 4.80
CA GLY A 96 -15.54 6.81 3.79
C GLY A 96 -14.39 7.80 3.62
N ASP A 97 -13.40 7.82 4.51
CA ASP A 97 -12.27 8.74 4.43
C ASP A 97 -11.29 8.37 3.31
N LEU A 98 -10.63 9.39 2.81
CA LEU A 98 -9.52 9.28 1.86
C LEU A 98 -8.31 10.01 2.43
N CYS A 99 -7.17 9.34 2.43
CA CYS A 99 -5.90 9.89 2.90
C CYS A 99 -4.83 9.78 1.79
N VAL A 100 -4.01 10.80 1.68
CA VAL A 100 -2.87 10.84 0.75
C VAL A 100 -1.59 11.02 1.55
N ASN A 101 -0.68 10.07 1.43
CA ASN A 101 0.62 10.08 2.10
C ASN A 101 1.75 10.12 1.09
N TYR A 102 2.74 10.96 1.35
CA TYR A 102 4.01 10.92 0.64
C TYR A 102 5.02 10.14 1.47
N LEU A 103 5.51 9.04 0.91
CA LEU A 103 6.44 8.11 1.57
C LEU A 103 7.83 8.32 1.00
N SER A 104 8.66 9.07 1.72
CA SER A 104 10.01 9.42 1.26
C SER A 104 11.02 8.33 1.61
N LYS A 105 11.91 8.02 0.68
CA LYS A 105 13.06 7.14 0.90
C LYS A 105 14.04 7.66 1.97
N ASP A 106 14.04 8.96 2.22
CA ASP A 106 14.94 9.61 3.15
C ASP A 106 14.37 9.68 4.58
N LYS A 107 13.12 9.28 4.76
CA LYS A 107 12.43 9.32 6.04
C LYS A 107 11.82 7.98 6.39
N GLN A 108 11.88 7.63 7.67
CA GLN A 108 11.09 6.54 8.20
C GLN A 108 9.69 7.08 8.49
N VAL A 109 8.71 6.67 7.69
CA VAL A 109 7.37 7.28 7.71
C VAL A 109 6.42 6.53 8.62
N PHE A 110 6.55 5.21 8.71
CA PHE A 110 5.68 4.37 9.52
C PHE A 110 6.41 3.79 10.71
N PHE A 111 5.92 4.06 11.92
CA PHE A 111 6.39 3.45 13.15
C PHE A 111 5.50 2.30 13.62
N GLY A 112 4.25 2.31 13.23
CA GLY A 112 3.31 1.28 13.56
C GLY A 112 1.94 1.54 12.97
N SER A 113 1.11 0.53 13.01
CA SER A 113 -0.28 0.64 12.61
C SER A 113 -1.17 -0.06 13.61
N ARG A 114 -2.37 0.45 13.76
CA ARG A 114 -3.42 -0.16 14.57
C ARG A 114 -4.72 -0.19 13.80
N ILE A 115 -5.51 -1.21 14.09
CA ILE A 115 -6.87 -1.36 13.59
C ILE A 115 -7.80 -1.40 14.80
N PRO A 116 -8.24 -0.23 15.34
CA PRO A 116 -8.91 -0.13 16.62
C PRO A 116 -10.18 -0.97 16.73
N LEU A 117 -10.91 -1.14 15.64
CA LEU A 117 -12.11 -1.96 15.57
C LEU A 117 -11.83 -3.41 15.15
N LYS A 118 -10.55 -3.83 15.10
CA LYS A 118 -10.13 -5.14 14.60
C LYS A 118 -10.66 -5.48 13.20
N LYS A 119 -11.04 -4.47 12.44
CA LYS A 119 -11.59 -4.58 11.10
C LYS A 119 -11.21 -3.37 10.28
N TYR A 120 -10.61 -3.61 9.13
CA TYR A 120 -10.32 -2.62 8.12
C TYR A 120 -10.49 -3.23 6.73
N ARG A 121 -11.32 -2.60 5.91
CA ARG A 121 -11.45 -2.93 4.50
C ARG A 121 -11.26 -1.65 3.70
N GLY A 122 -10.36 -1.69 2.72
CA GLY A 122 -10.02 -0.49 1.99
C GLY A 122 -9.25 -0.76 0.71
N ILE A 123 -9.05 0.30 -0.04
CA ILE A 123 -8.28 0.32 -1.28
C ILE A 123 -7.08 1.23 -1.08
N THR A 124 -5.92 0.74 -1.47
CA THR A 124 -4.68 1.51 -1.50
C THR A 124 -4.19 1.63 -2.94
N VAL A 125 -3.98 2.85 -3.41
CA VAL A 125 -3.26 3.12 -4.66
C VAL A 125 -1.83 3.53 -4.28
N LEU A 126 -0.84 2.85 -4.84
CA LEU A 126 0.56 3.12 -4.61
C LEU A 126 1.24 3.50 -5.92
N LEU A 127 1.83 4.69 -5.94
CA LEU A 127 2.56 5.22 -7.08
C LEU A 127 4.05 5.29 -6.71
N GLU A 128 4.90 4.52 -7.38
CA GLU A 128 6.34 4.72 -7.32
C GLU A 128 6.65 5.95 -8.19
N MET A 129 7.05 7.03 -7.55
CA MET A 129 6.98 8.38 -8.13
C MET A 129 7.69 8.52 -9.46
N GLU A 130 8.91 8.00 -9.58
CA GLU A 130 9.71 8.12 -10.79
C GLU A 130 9.09 7.33 -11.96
N THR A 131 8.80 6.06 -11.73
CA THR A 131 8.26 5.19 -12.78
C THR A 131 6.81 5.54 -13.14
N ALA A 132 5.99 5.86 -12.14
CA ALA A 132 4.61 6.27 -12.36
C ALA A 132 4.52 7.57 -13.17
N GLN A 133 5.40 8.53 -12.93
CA GLN A 133 5.44 9.76 -13.72
C GLN A 133 5.72 9.49 -15.18
N GLN A 134 6.71 8.64 -15.48
CA GLN A 134 7.01 8.25 -16.87
C GLN A 134 5.81 7.57 -17.55
N THR A 135 5.12 6.68 -16.83
CA THR A 135 3.92 6.00 -17.32
C THR A 135 2.79 6.98 -17.63
N LEU A 136 2.53 7.93 -16.74
CA LEU A 136 1.50 8.95 -16.92
C LEU A 136 1.84 9.91 -18.06
N ASP A 137 3.09 10.34 -18.16
CA ASP A 137 3.55 11.21 -19.24
C ASP A 137 3.37 10.56 -20.61
N GLN A 138 3.71 9.28 -20.75
CA GLN A 138 3.47 8.50 -21.96
C GLN A 138 1.98 8.39 -22.28
N GLY A 139 1.15 8.12 -21.28
CA GLY A 139 -0.32 8.05 -21.43
C GLY A 139 -0.91 9.37 -21.89
N PHE A 140 -0.49 10.49 -21.32
CA PHE A 140 -0.93 11.82 -21.72
C PHE A 140 -0.46 12.20 -23.14
N GLN A 141 0.76 11.86 -23.52
CA GLN A 141 1.25 12.05 -24.89
C GLN A 141 0.41 11.28 -25.90
N GLN A 142 0.10 10.01 -25.62
CA GLN A 142 -0.74 9.19 -26.49
C GLN A 142 -2.17 9.75 -26.59
N ALA A 143 -2.77 10.16 -25.50
CA ALA A 143 -4.09 10.79 -25.49
C ALA A 143 -4.10 12.12 -26.29
N HIS A 144 -3.06 12.92 -26.19
CA HIS A 144 -2.92 14.17 -26.94
C HIS A 144 -2.83 13.92 -28.45
N ILE A 145 -2.09 12.91 -28.88
CA ILE A 145 -2.03 12.48 -30.29
C ILE A 145 -3.41 12.06 -30.80
N ILE A 146 -4.14 11.28 -30.03
CA ILE A 146 -5.49 10.84 -30.40
C ILE A 146 -6.44 12.02 -30.56
N LEU A 147 -6.42 12.97 -29.63
CA LEU A 147 -7.26 14.17 -29.69
C LEU A 147 -6.94 15.05 -30.91
N ARG A 148 -5.64 15.21 -31.22
CA ARG A 148 -5.22 15.99 -32.41
C ARG A 148 -5.64 15.38 -33.73
N ASN A 149 -5.68 14.05 -33.82
CA ASN A 149 -6.02 13.35 -35.06
C ASN A 149 -7.53 13.24 -35.29
N ASN A 150 -8.36 13.55 -34.28
CA ASN A 150 -9.82 13.48 -34.35
C ASN A 150 -10.51 14.86 -34.33
N LEU A 151 -9.76 15.95 -34.38
CA LEU A 151 -10.23 17.32 -34.55
C LEU A 151 -9.94 17.83 -35.97
#